data_e4c4015eca441a04341f3a5e219f5c23
#
_entry.id   e4c4015eca441a04341f3a5e219f5c23
#
_cell.length_a   1.000
_cell.length_b   1.000
_cell.length_c   1.000
_cell.angle_alpha   90.00
_cell.angle_beta   90.00
_cell.angle_gamma   90.00
#
_symmetry.space_group_name_H-M   'P 1'
#
loop_
_entity.id
_entity.type
_entity.pdbx_description
1 polymer ?
#
loop_
_entity_poly.entity_id
_entity_poly.type
_entity_poly.pdbx_seq_one_letter_code
_entity_poly.pdbx_strand_id
1 'polypeptide(L)'
;TCTRCLEACTTDAFPTPHVLDARRCISYLTIELRDEAVPVELRPGLGDWLFGCDICQDVCPWNRKAPVRTDGEFVPRASNDPVDLVTLLDCSPEEFRTRFDGTPLERTGRGPLLRNACYVLANQRDQRAVPALIRSLEDPDPLIRGAAAYALGQLSPDAGPAALHSRRQIEQNASVLSEIADALNASL
;
A
#
# COMPACT_ATOMS: atom_id res chain seq x y z
N THR A 1 33.14 0.98 -7.17
CA THR A 1 32.07 1.21 -6.20
C THR A 1 30.76 0.80 -6.81
N CYS A 2 29.99 -0.06 -6.11
CA CYS A 2 28.69 -0.55 -6.60
C CYS A 2 27.59 0.44 -6.21
N THR A 3 26.68 0.77 -7.14
CA THR A 3 25.57 1.71 -6.95
C THR A 3 24.19 1.06 -7.17
N ARG A 4 24.12 -0.27 -7.33
CA ARG A 4 22.88 -0.99 -7.72
C ARG A 4 21.68 -0.71 -6.82
N CYS A 5 21.89 -0.65 -5.48
CA CYS A 5 20.80 -0.36 -4.54
C CYS A 5 20.30 1.08 -4.64
N LEU A 6 21.15 2.03 -5.02
CA LEU A 6 20.78 3.42 -5.23
C LEU A 6 19.91 3.55 -6.50
N GLU A 7 20.36 2.91 -7.59
CA GLU A 7 19.71 2.95 -8.89
C GLU A 7 18.38 2.17 -8.93
N ALA A 8 18.25 1.11 -8.10
CA ALA A 8 17.06 0.27 -8.07
C ALA A 8 15.93 0.80 -7.16
N CYS A 9 16.21 1.79 -6.31
CA CYS A 9 15.22 2.32 -5.38
C CYS A 9 14.17 3.15 -6.12
N THR A 10 12.96 2.65 -6.22
CA THR A 10 11.85 3.28 -6.98
C THR A 10 11.30 4.57 -6.35
N THR A 11 11.68 4.85 -5.11
CA THR A 11 11.28 6.06 -4.37
C THR A 11 12.44 7.01 -4.09
N ASP A 12 13.63 6.74 -4.67
CA ASP A 12 14.84 7.54 -4.47
C ASP A 12 15.15 7.81 -3.00
N ALA A 13 15.04 6.76 -2.17
CA ALA A 13 15.27 6.86 -0.72
C ALA A 13 16.77 7.07 -0.36
N PHE A 14 17.66 6.99 -1.32
CA PHE A 14 19.10 7.21 -1.13
C PHE A 14 19.57 8.51 -1.80
N PRO A 15 19.50 9.66 -1.13
CA PRO A 15 19.93 10.94 -1.70
C PRO A 15 21.43 10.97 -2.06
N THR A 16 22.24 10.22 -1.32
CA THR A 16 23.68 10.03 -1.59
C THR A 16 24.10 8.63 -1.11
N PRO A 17 25.27 8.12 -1.57
CA PRO A 17 25.83 6.86 -1.04
C PRO A 17 25.93 6.88 0.48
N HIS A 18 25.51 5.78 1.12
CA HIS A 18 25.52 5.57 2.57
C HIS A 18 24.55 6.46 3.39
N VAL A 19 23.66 7.22 2.74
CA VAL A 19 22.62 8.01 3.40
C VAL A 19 21.25 7.54 2.94
N LEU A 20 20.40 7.17 3.90
CA LEU A 20 19.01 6.78 3.67
C LEU A 20 18.07 7.85 4.23
N ASP A 21 17.18 8.40 3.41
CA ASP A 21 16.00 9.12 3.87
C ASP A 21 14.88 8.11 4.12
N ALA A 22 14.68 7.75 5.38
CA ALA A 22 13.68 6.77 5.76
C ALA A 22 12.26 7.17 5.36
N ARG A 23 11.94 8.47 5.29
CA ARG A 23 10.62 8.99 4.90
C ARG A 23 10.24 8.66 3.46
N ARG A 24 11.21 8.28 2.64
CA ARG A 24 11.05 7.84 1.25
C ARG A 24 11.17 6.32 1.09
N CYS A 25 11.66 5.62 2.12
CA CYS A 25 11.86 4.17 2.05
C CYS A 25 10.51 3.43 2.06
N ILE A 26 10.27 2.58 1.07
CA ILE A 26 9.03 1.79 0.96
C ILE A 26 8.78 0.98 2.25
N SER A 27 9.81 0.41 2.83
CA SER A 27 9.68 -0.33 4.09
C SER A 27 9.14 0.54 5.22
N TYR A 28 9.62 1.79 5.35
CA TYR A 28 9.07 2.74 6.32
C TYR A 28 7.63 3.13 5.98
N LEU A 29 7.36 3.48 4.71
CA LEU A 29 6.04 3.92 4.26
C LEU A 29 4.96 2.85 4.44
N THR A 30 5.32 1.58 4.30
CA THR A 30 4.37 0.47 4.36
C THR A 30 4.23 -0.16 5.75
N ILE A 31 5.22 0.01 6.65
CA ILE A 31 5.22 -0.58 7.99
C ILE A 31 5.03 0.45 9.09
N GLU A 32 5.79 1.55 9.06
CA GLU A 32 5.91 2.47 10.19
C GLU A 32 5.04 3.72 10.07
N LEU A 33 4.71 4.15 8.84
CA LEU A 33 3.81 5.28 8.60
C LEU A 33 2.36 4.83 8.85
N ARG A 34 1.84 5.07 10.06
CA ARG A 34 0.57 4.47 10.51
C ARG A 34 -0.63 5.39 10.37
N ASP A 35 -0.48 6.65 10.70
CA ASP A 35 -1.61 7.57 10.89
C ASP A 35 -1.79 8.55 9.73
N GLU A 36 -0.99 8.42 8.69
CA GLU A 36 -0.95 9.34 7.56
C GLU A 36 -1.03 8.61 6.21
N ALA A 37 -1.52 9.32 5.20
CA ALA A 37 -1.43 8.86 3.82
C ALA A 37 0.03 8.88 3.35
N VAL A 38 0.39 7.94 2.47
CA VAL A 38 1.69 8.02 1.78
C VAL A 38 1.66 9.25 0.86
N PRO A 39 2.73 10.08 0.83
CA PRO A 39 2.83 11.21 -0.09
C PRO A 39 2.52 10.80 -1.53
N VAL A 40 1.72 11.59 -2.23
CA VAL A 40 1.16 11.20 -3.54
C VAL A 40 2.23 10.89 -4.56
N GLU A 41 3.35 11.62 -4.53
CA GLU A 41 4.50 11.44 -5.42
C GLU A 41 5.25 10.13 -5.17
N LEU A 42 5.10 9.49 -4.01
CA LEU A 42 5.75 8.23 -3.66
C LEU A 42 4.87 7.00 -3.93
N ARG A 43 3.55 7.17 -4.08
CA ARG A 43 2.60 6.05 -4.26
C ARG A 43 2.89 5.19 -5.48
N PRO A 44 3.23 5.73 -6.67
CA PRO A 44 3.62 4.91 -7.80
C PRO A 44 4.88 4.07 -7.54
N GLY A 45 5.84 4.64 -6.79
CA GLY A 45 7.08 3.97 -6.42
C GLY A 45 6.92 2.80 -5.46
N LEU A 46 5.77 2.67 -4.78
CA LEU A 46 5.46 1.48 -3.98
C LEU A 46 5.37 0.21 -4.82
N GLY A 47 5.04 0.32 -6.13
CA GLY A 47 4.90 -0.84 -7.00
C GLY A 47 3.94 -1.88 -6.41
N ASP A 48 4.42 -3.12 -6.24
CA ASP A 48 3.66 -4.26 -5.69
C ASP A 48 3.92 -4.50 -4.19
N TRP A 49 4.62 -3.61 -3.51
CA TRP A 49 5.01 -3.79 -2.12
C TRP A 49 3.88 -3.43 -1.15
N LEU A 50 3.16 -4.44 -0.69
CA LEU A 50 2.11 -4.30 0.32
C LEU A 50 2.68 -4.01 1.71
N PHE A 51 3.80 -4.67 2.06
CA PHE A 51 4.41 -4.64 3.39
C PHE A 51 5.91 -4.91 3.28
N GLY A 52 6.73 -3.99 3.74
CA GLY A 52 8.18 -4.07 3.60
C GLY A 52 8.68 -3.80 2.18
N CYS A 53 9.99 -3.95 1.99
CA CYS A 53 10.63 -3.84 0.67
C CYS A 53 12.05 -4.35 0.76
N ASP A 54 12.42 -5.27 -0.13
CA ASP A 54 13.75 -5.86 -0.20
C ASP A 54 14.51 -5.52 -1.49
N ILE A 55 14.05 -4.58 -2.31
CA ILE A 55 14.67 -4.22 -3.61
C ILE A 55 16.18 -3.99 -3.45
N CYS A 56 16.61 -3.20 -2.47
CA CYS A 56 18.02 -2.90 -2.25
C CYS A 56 18.84 -4.12 -1.80
N GLN A 57 18.20 -5.09 -1.15
CA GLN A 57 18.79 -6.38 -0.76
C GLN A 57 18.92 -7.33 -1.95
N ASP A 58 17.86 -7.41 -2.77
CA ASP A 58 17.79 -8.32 -3.92
C ASP A 58 18.84 -7.99 -4.99
N VAL A 59 19.05 -6.69 -5.27
CA VAL A 59 20.04 -6.26 -6.26
C VAL A 59 21.48 -6.28 -5.73
N CYS A 60 21.67 -6.49 -4.43
CA CYS A 60 22.97 -6.43 -3.78
C CYS A 60 23.87 -7.61 -4.20
N PRO A 61 25.06 -7.37 -4.78
CA PRO A 61 25.97 -8.43 -5.17
C PRO A 61 26.43 -9.31 -4.00
N TRP A 62 26.45 -8.76 -2.78
CA TRP A 62 26.84 -9.50 -1.58
C TRP A 62 25.79 -10.55 -1.17
N ASN A 63 24.52 -10.34 -1.49
CA ASN A 63 23.45 -11.27 -1.18
C ASN A 63 23.32 -12.43 -2.17
N ARG A 64 23.97 -12.37 -3.36
CA ARG A 64 23.90 -13.42 -4.39
C ARG A 64 24.37 -14.79 -3.92
N LYS A 65 25.22 -14.85 -2.90
CA LYS A 65 25.75 -16.08 -2.33
C LYS A 65 25.21 -16.37 -0.94
N ALA A 66 24.19 -15.62 -0.50
CA ALA A 66 23.55 -15.89 0.77
C ALA A 66 22.94 -17.31 0.73
N PRO A 67 23.16 -18.14 1.76
CA PRO A 67 22.55 -19.46 1.81
C PRO A 67 21.04 -19.33 1.93
N VAL A 68 20.32 -20.11 1.12
CA VAL A 68 18.87 -20.23 1.28
C VAL A 68 18.60 -21.00 2.57
N ARG A 69 17.90 -20.35 3.51
CA ARG A 69 17.44 -21.00 4.74
C ARG A 69 16.19 -21.81 4.48
N THR A 70 16.15 -23.02 5.04
CA THR A 70 15.01 -23.95 4.94
C THR A 70 14.40 -24.24 6.31
N ASP A 71 14.62 -23.36 7.28
CA ASP A 71 14.10 -23.50 8.63
C ASP A 71 12.56 -23.45 8.60
N GLY A 72 11.89 -24.47 9.12
CA GLY A 72 10.43 -24.58 9.07
C GLY A 72 9.66 -23.44 9.76
N GLU A 73 10.34 -22.68 10.61
CA GLU A 73 9.78 -21.51 11.30
C GLU A 73 9.47 -20.33 10.34
N PHE A 74 10.13 -20.29 9.17
CA PHE A 74 9.95 -19.25 8.16
C PHE A 74 9.06 -19.67 6.99
N VAL A 75 8.31 -20.76 7.13
CA VAL A 75 7.36 -21.19 6.10
C VAL A 75 6.16 -20.23 6.09
N PRO A 76 5.80 -19.66 4.93
CA PRO A 76 4.62 -18.79 4.80
C PRO A 76 3.35 -19.52 5.24
N ARG A 77 2.46 -18.81 5.94
CA ARG A 77 1.12 -19.33 6.22
C ARG A 77 0.31 -19.38 4.93
N ALA A 78 -0.25 -20.52 4.57
CA ALA A 78 -1.01 -20.70 3.32
C ALA A 78 -2.18 -19.70 3.14
N SER A 79 -2.73 -19.18 4.25
CA SER A 79 -3.77 -18.15 4.23
C SER A 79 -3.28 -16.77 3.79
N ASN A 80 -1.95 -16.56 3.75
CA ASN A 80 -1.33 -15.27 3.54
C ASN A 80 -0.31 -15.27 2.38
N ASP A 81 -0.21 -16.36 1.63
CA ASP A 81 0.74 -16.48 0.52
C ASP A 81 0.15 -17.33 -0.63
N PRO A 82 -0.23 -16.72 -1.75
CA PRO A 82 -0.30 -15.27 -1.97
C PRO A 82 -1.49 -14.60 -1.26
N VAL A 83 -1.34 -13.33 -0.90
CA VAL A 83 -2.45 -12.52 -0.40
C VAL A 83 -3.26 -11.99 -1.58
N ASP A 84 -4.55 -12.29 -1.62
CA ASP A 84 -5.48 -11.64 -2.54
C ASP A 84 -5.87 -10.27 -1.97
N LEU A 85 -5.36 -9.20 -2.61
CA LEU A 85 -5.55 -7.84 -2.15
C LEU A 85 -7.00 -7.37 -2.28
N VAL A 86 -7.75 -7.88 -3.25
CA VAL A 86 -9.17 -7.53 -3.43
C VAL A 86 -9.99 -8.02 -2.24
N THR A 87 -9.78 -9.28 -1.84
CA THR A 87 -10.45 -9.84 -0.65
C THR A 87 -9.93 -9.23 0.65
N LEU A 88 -8.67 -8.78 0.68
CA LEU A 88 -8.10 -8.10 1.84
C LEU A 88 -8.81 -6.78 2.16
N LEU A 89 -9.30 -6.05 1.16
CA LEU A 89 -10.04 -4.80 1.37
C LEU A 89 -11.33 -4.99 2.17
N ASP A 90 -11.95 -6.17 2.09
CA ASP A 90 -13.17 -6.49 2.84
C ASP A 90 -12.87 -7.01 4.27
N CYS A 91 -11.59 -7.10 4.67
CA CYS A 91 -11.18 -7.63 5.97
C CYS A 91 -11.65 -6.72 7.12
N SER A 92 -12.54 -7.23 7.97
CA SER A 92 -13.01 -6.55 9.16
C SER A 92 -11.90 -6.42 10.24
N PRO A 93 -12.07 -5.53 11.25
CA PRO A 93 -11.12 -5.44 12.35
C PRO A 93 -10.94 -6.75 13.14
N GLU A 94 -12.00 -7.55 13.26
CA GLU A 94 -11.95 -8.84 13.95
C GLU A 94 -11.22 -9.90 13.12
N GLU A 95 -11.52 -9.98 11.82
CA GLU A 95 -10.83 -10.87 10.90
C GLU A 95 -9.34 -10.52 10.78
N PHE A 96 -9.00 -9.22 10.75
CA PHE A 96 -7.61 -8.78 10.75
C PHE A 96 -6.87 -9.30 11.98
N ARG A 97 -7.40 -9.13 13.17
CA ARG A 97 -6.78 -9.62 14.40
C ARG A 97 -6.58 -11.13 14.38
N THR A 98 -7.61 -11.87 13.95
CA THR A 98 -7.52 -13.34 13.89
C THR A 98 -6.54 -13.84 12.83
N ARG A 99 -6.55 -13.22 11.65
CA ARG A 99 -5.73 -13.64 10.51
C ARG A 99 -4.25 -13.35 10.72
N PHE A 100 -3.95 -12.19 11.28
CA PHE A 100 -2.58 -11.68 11.38
C PHE A 100 -1.98 -11.75 12.79
N ASP A 101 -2.69 -12.37 13.75
CA ASP A 101 -2.20 -12.60 15.10
C ASP A 101 -0.83 -13.29 15.08
N GLY A 102 0.10 -12.75 15.88
CA GLY A 102 1.49 -13.25 15.96
C GLY A 102 2.28 -13.16 14.66
N THR A 103 1.88 -12.31 13.71
CA THR A 103 2.65 -12.01 12.51
C THR A 103 3.22 -10.59 12.54
N PRO A 104 4.28 -10.28 11.76
CA PRO A 104 4.78 -8.90 11.62
C PRO A 104 3.73 -7.89 11.11
N LEU A 105 2.69 -8.34 10.40
CA LEU A 105 1.60 -7.51 9.87
C LEU A 105 0.73 -6.90 10.98
N GLU A 106 0.65 -7.56 12.14
CA GLU A 106 -0.03 -7.03 13.32
C GLU A 106 0.56 -5.68 13.76
N ARG A 107 1.89 -5.51 13.65
CA ARG A 107 2.59 -4.27 14.00
C ARG A 107 2.09 -3.07 13.20
N THR A 108 1.82 -3.24 11.91
CA THR A 108 1.32 -2.17 11.04
C THR A 108 -0.10 -1.77 11.39
N GLY A 109 -0.93 -2.76 11.70
CA GLY A 109 -2.36 -2.57 11.93
C GLY A 109 -3.19 -2.62 10.64
N ARG A 110 -4.51 -2.72 10.80
CA ARG A 110 -5.47 -2.87 9.69
C ARG A 110 -5.48 -1.64 8.76
N GLY A 111 -5.61 -0.45 9.33
CA GLY A 111 -5.73 0.79 8.55
C GLY A 111 -4.61 0.97 7.53
N PRO A 112 -3.34 1.02 7.97
CA PRO A 112 -2.20 1.16 7.07
C PRO A 112 -2.05 -0.01 6.09
N LEU A 113 -2.36 -1.26 6.49
CA LEU A 113 -2.26 -2.40 5.58
C LEU A 113 -3.28 -2.30 4.43
N LEU A 114 -4.54 -1.93 4.73
CA LEU A 114 -5.58 -1.76 3.72
C LEU A 114 -5.32 -0.51 2.86
N ARG A 115 -4.80 0.58 3.45
CA ARG A 115 -4.30 1.74 2.70
C ARG A 115 -3.25 1.31 1.67
N ASN A 116 -2.27 0.51 2.07
CA ASN A 116 -1.23 0.02 1.16
C ASN A 116 -1.84 -0.85 0.06
N ALA A 117 -2.82 -1.73 0.39
CA ALA A 117 -3.51 -2.55 -0.59
C ALA A 117 -4.20 -1.70 -1.67
N CYS A 118 -4.85 -0.59 -1.30
CA CYS A 118 -5.44 0.33 -2.26
C CYS A 118 -4.39 0.88 -3.24
N TYR A 119 -3.21 1.30 -2.74
CA TYR A 119 -2.15 1.85 -3.59
C TYR A 119 -1.55 0.79 -4.52
N VAL A 120 -1.32 -0.43 -4.02
CA VAL A 120 -0.80 -1.54 -4.83
C VAL A 120 -1.80 -1.90 -5.94
N LEU A 121 -3.08 -2.04 -5.62
CA LEU A 121 -4.13 -2.32 -6.62
C LEU A 121 -4.23 -1.23 -7.69
N ALA A 122 -4.07 0.04 -7.30
CA ALA A 122 -3.99 1.15 -8.24
C ALA A 122 -2.77 1.03 -9.17
N ASN A 123 -1.59 0.72 -8.62
CA ASN A 123 -0.36 0.54 -9.38
C ASN A 123 -0.46 -0.64 -10.35
N GLN A 124 -1.08 -1.75 -9.93
CA GLN A 124 -1.31 -2.93 -10.76
C GLN A 124 -2.38 -2.73 -11.84
N ARG A 125 -3.13 -1.63 -11.80
CA ARG A 125 -4.28 -1.38 -12.68
C ARG A 125 -5.34 -2.49 -12.60
N ASP A 126 -5.53 -3.10 -11.43
CA ASP A 126 -6.44 -4.23 -11.24
C ASP A 126 -7.91 -3.77 -11.18
N GLN A 127 -8.59 -3.87 -12.32
CA GLN A 127 -10.01 -3.50 -12.45
C GLN A 127 -10.96 -4.34 -11.58
N ARG A 128 -10.55 -5.52 -11.16
CA ARG A 128 -11.35 -6.38 -10.26
C ARG A 128 -11.52 -5.73 -8.88
N ALA A 129 -10.63 -4.80 -8.52
CA ALA A 129 -10.67 -4.10 -7.24
C ALA A 129 -11.78 -3.03 -7.16
N VAL A 130 -12.29 -2.53 -8.28
CA VAL A 130 -13.23 -1.40 -8.30
C VAL A 130 -14.44 -1.60 -7.37
N PRO A 131 -15.14 -2.74 -7.36
CA PRO A 131 -16.27 -2.94 -6.44
C PRO A 131 -15.84 -2.92 -4.95
N ALA A 132 -14.68 -3.50 -4.62
CA ALA A 132 -14.17 -3.51 -3.25
C ALA A 132 -13.72 -2.10 -2.82
N LEU A 133 -13.07 -1.36 -3.69
CA LEU A 133 -12.68 0.04 -3.43
C LEU A 133 -13.89 0.95 -3.20
N ILE A 134 -14.99 0.73 -3.95
CA ILE A 134 -16.25 1.47 -3.72
C ILE A 134 -16.79 1.16 -2.30
N ARG A 135 -16.77 -0.09 -1.86
CA ARG A 135 -17.14 -0.45 -0.47
C ARG A 135 -16.21 0.18 0.56
N SER A 136 -14.90 0.23 0.26
CA SER A 136 -13.89 0.84 1.13
C SER A 136 -14.10 2.35 1.35
N LEU A 137 -14.85 3.04 0.50
CA LEU A 137 -15.26 4.43 0.75
C LEU A 137 -16.18 4.56 1.98
N GLU A 138 -16.79 3.48 2.45
CA GLU A 138 -17.64 3.45 3.65
C GLU A 138 -16.92 2.93 4.90
N ASP A 139 -15.61 2.65 4.80
CA ASP A 139 -14.84 2.16 5.95
C ASP A 139 -14.83 3.19 7.10
N PRO A 140 -14.94 2.76 8.36
CA PRO A 140 -14.85 3.67 9.51
C PRO A 140 -13.51 4.42 9.59
N ASP A 141 -12.43 3.84 9.07
CA ASP A 141 -11.10 4.45 9.09
C ASP A 141 -10.94 5.45 7.91
N PRO A 142 -10.74 6.76 8.18
CA PRO A 142 -10.55 7.75 7.14
C PRO A 142 -9.31 7.49 6.28
N LEU A 143 -8.29 6.82 6.82
CA LEU A 143 -7.08 6.47 6.07
C LEU A 143 -7.39 5.52 4.92
N ILE A 144 -8.26 4.54 5.17
CA ILE A 144 -8.71 3.58 4.14
C ILE A 144 -9.59 4.28 3.11
N ARG A 145 -10.54 5.12 3.56
CA ARG A 145 -11.41 5.86 2.64
C ARG A 145 -10.64 6.77 1.69
N GLY A 146 -9.63 7.48 2.20
CA GLY A 146 -8.77 8.34 1.37
C GLY A 146 -7.97 7.55 0.34
N ALA A 147 -7.38 6.43 0.76
CA ALA A 147 -6.64 5.56 -0.15
C ALA A 147 -7.53 4.91 -1.22
N ALA A 148 -8.76 4.53 -0.85
CA ALA A 148 -9.75 4.01 -1.79
C ALA A 148 -10.17 5.07 -2.82
N ALA A 149 -10.35 6.34 -2.39
CA ALA A 149 -10.64 7.44 -3.28
C ALA A 149 -9.53 7.67 -4.31
N TYR A 150 -8.28 7.71 -3.86
CA TYR A 150 -7.12 7.76 -4.76
C TYR A 150 -7.12 6.62 -5.77
N ALA A 151 -7.27 5.38 -5.30
CA ALA A 151 -7.23 4.19 -6.16
C ALA A 151 -8.35 4.21 -7.21
N LEU A 152 -9.56 4.62 -6.85
CA LEU A 152 -10.68 4.77 -7.78
C LEU A 152 -10.39 5.82 -8.85
N GLY A 153 -9.77 6.95 -8.51
CA GLY A 153 -9.36 7.96 -9.47
C GLY A 153 -8.33 7.44 -10.49
N GLN A 154 -7.47 6.48 -10.07
CA GLN A 154 -6.47 5.87 -10.95
C GLN A 154 -7.04 4.74 -11.83
N LEU A 155 -8.05 4.01 -11.34
CA LEU A 155 -8.53 2.78 -11.96
C LEU A 155 -9.79 2.94 -12.79
N SER A 156 -10.73 3.79 -12.37
CA SER A 156 -12.08 3.74 -12.89
C SER A 156 -12.60 5.12 -13.31
N PRO A 157 -12.33 5.53 -14.57
CA PRO A 157 -12.86 6.77 -15.11
C PRO A 157 -14.39 6.76 -15.24
N ASP A 158 -15.02 5.58 -15.29
CA ASP A 158 -16.47 5.46 -15.52
C ASP A 158 -17.27 5.33 -14.21
N ALA A 159 -16.96 4.34 -13.37
CA ALA A 159 -17.71 4.05 -12.14
C ALA A 159 -17.17 4.81 -10.91
N GLY A 160 -15.89 5.14 -10.89
CA GLY A 160 -15.23 5.86 -9.80
C GLY A 160 -15.88 7.22 -9.49
N PRO A 161 -16.09 8.11 -10.48
CA PRO A 161 -16.62 9.44 -10.24
C PRO A 161 -17.98 9.44 -9.54
N ALA A 162 -18.90 8.56 -9.92
CA ALA A 162 -20.23 8.48 -9.30
C ALA A 162 -20.15 8.13 -7.80
N ALA A 163 -19.31 7.14 -7.44
CA ALA A 163 -19.09 6.75 -6.05
C ALA A 163 -18.39 7.86 -5.24
N LEU A 164 -17.38 8.52 -5.83
CA LEU A 164 -16.65 9.62 -5.23
C LEU A 164 -17.56 10.84 -4.99
N HIS A 165 -18.43 11.19 -5.94
CA HIS A 165 -19.42 12.26 -5.75
C HIS A 165 -20.39 11.95 -4.61
N SER A 166 -20.90 10.71 -4.54
CA SER A 166 -21.79 10.29 -3.46
C SER A 166 -21.09 10.36 -2.10
N ARG A 167 -19.86 9.87 -1.99
CA ARG A 167 -19.08 9.94 -0.75
C ARG A 167 -18.80 11.39 -0.33
N ARG A 168 -18.44 12.27 -1.26
CA ARG A 168 -18.13 13.69 -1.00
C ARG A 168 -19.26 14.42 -0.29
N GLN A 169 -20.52 14.04 -0.53
CA GLN A 169 -21.68 14.72 0.06
C GLN A 169 -21.82 14.47 1.57
N ILE A 170 -21.28 13.36 2.07
CA ILE A 170 -21.43 12.93 3.47
C ILE A 170 -20.11 12.88 4.23
N GLU A 171 -18.96 13.01 3.55
CA GLU A 171 -17.64 12.97 4.17
C GLU A 171 -17.38 14.24 4.99
N GLN A 172 -16.78 14.05 6.18
CA GLN A 172 -16.42 15.14 7.09
C GLN A 172 -14.92 15.25 7.32
N ASN A 173 -14.16 14.21 6.98
CA ASN A 173 -12.72 14.23 7.15
C ASN A 173 -12.04 15.03 6.03
N ALA A 174 -11.31 16.08 6.41
CA ALA A 174 -10.69 17.01 5.46
C ALA A 174 -9.67 16.34 4.53
N SER A 175 -8.89 15.37 5.04
CA SER A 175 -7.90 14.65 4.22
C SER A 175 -8.59 13.76 3.17
N VAL A 176 -9.69 13.09 3.54
CA VAL A 176 -10.48 12.28 2.60
C VAL A 176 -11.15 13.17 1.54
N LEU A 177 -11.67 14.33 1.93
CA LEU A 177 -12.25 15.30 0.99
C LEU A 177 -11.20 15.80 -0.03
N SER A 178 -9.97 16.01 0.41
CA SER A 178 -8.86 16.37 -0.50
C SER A 178 -8.57 15.23 -1.49
N GLU A 179 -8.42 13.99 -1.01
CA GLU A 179 -8.18 12.82 -1.87
C GLU A 179 -9.32 12.62 -2.90
N ILE A 180 -10.58 12.81 -2.49
CA ILE A 180 -11.74 12.75 -3.41
C ILE A 180 -11.66 13.84 -4.47
N ALA A 181 -11.32 15.07 -4.07
CA ALA A 181 -11.21 16.19 -5.00
C ALA A 181 -10.11 15.94 -6.05
N ASP A 182 -8.94 15.48 -5.60
CA ASP A 182 -7.82 15.16 -6.47
C ASP A 182 -8.15 13.99 -7.42
N ALA A 183 -8.82 12.95 -6.93
CA ALA A 183 -9.27 11.82 -7.72
C ALA A 183 -10.27 12.21 -8.82
N LEU A 184 -11.22 13.10 -8.50
CA LEU A 184 -12.19 13.61 -9.48
C LEU A 184 -11.54 14.50 -10.54
N ASN A 185 -10.52 15.28 -10.17
CA ASN A 185 -9.78 16.12 -11.12
C ASN A 185 -8.88 15.29 -12.06
N ALA A 186 -8.36 14.15 -11.60
CA ALA A 186 -7.54 13.26 -12.41
C ALA A 186 -8.36 12.46 -13.44
N SER A 187 -9.68 12.40 -13.28
CA SER A 187 -10.60 11.68 -14.16
C SER A 187 -11.16 12.53 -15.31
N LEU A 188 -10.78 13.84 -15.37
CA LEU A 188 -11.13 14.78 -16.43
C LEU A 188 -10.07 14.81 -17.52
#